data_07f56e91ac3054b0de373852214f2190
#
_entry.id   07f56e91ac3054b0de373852214f2190
#
_cell.length_a   1.000
_cell.length_b   1.000
_cell.length_c   1.000
_cell.angle_alpha   90.00
_cell.angle_beta   90.00
_cell.angle_gamma   90.00
#
_symmetry.space_group_name_H-M   'P 1'
#
loop_
_entity.id
_entity.type
_entity.pdbx_description
1 polymer ?
#
loop_
_entity_poly.entity_id
_entity_poly.type
_entity_poly.pdbx_seq_one_letter_code
_entity_poly.pdbx_strand_id
1 'polypeptide(L)'
;MKTLPAPVHPGAMILLVDDNPHGLIARRTVLEELGYRVRICESGVEALELFATHPVDLLITDFRMPNMDGVELITRIRQVRPELPIILLSGFVEPLGLTEQSTGADVVLSKSAGEVGFLVRSVRRLLSRQPQRKPMESEGALQAKKARNAG
;
A
#
# COMPACT_ATOMS: atom_id res chain seq x y z
N MET A 1 -6.13 -19.07 22.40
CA MET A 1 -5.49 -18.34 21.29
C MET A 1 -6.44 -17.28 20.77
N LYS A 2 -5.99 -16.04 20.72
CA LYS A 2 -6.81 -14.98 20.14
C LYS A 2 -6.86 -15.17 18.62
N THR A 3 -8.06 -15.35 18.11
CA THR A 3 -8.27 -15.35 16.65
C THR A 3 -8.05 -13.93 16.15
N LEU A 4 -7.26 -13.79 15.09
CA LEU A 4 -7.13 -12.50 14.43
C LEU A 4 -8.50 -12.09 13.86
N PRO A 5 -8.87 -10.80 13.98
CA PRO A 5 -10.13 -10.35 13.41
C PRO A 5 -10.14 -10.54 11.89
N ALA A 6 -11.29 -10.88 11.34
CA ALA A 6 -11.45 -11.02 9.89
C ALA A 6 -11.05 -9.70 9.20
N PRO A 7 -10.39 -9.76 8.04
CA PRO A 7 -10.05 -8.55 7.30
C PRO A 7 -11.31 -7.84 6.83
N VAL A 8 -11.28 -6.51 6.89
CA VAL A 8 -12.39 -5.67 6.43
C VAL A 8 -12.56 -5.76 4.92
N HIS A 9 -11.45 -5.92 4.20
CA HIS A 9 -11.43 -6.07 2.75
C HIS A 9 -10.57 -7.26 2.36
N PRO A 10 -11.10 -8.51 2.46
CA PRO A 10 -10.33 -9.69 2.09
C PRO A 10 -9.93 -9.65 0.63
N GLY A 11 -8.67 -9.98 0.36
CA GLY A 11 -8.15 -9.97 -0.99
C GLY A 11 -7.77 -8.59 -1.53
N ALA A 12 -7.86 -7.53 -0.71
CA ALA A 12 -7.36 -6.22 -1.11
C ALA A 12 -5.87 -6.33 -1.43
N MET A 13 -5.44 -5.65 -2.51
CA MET A 13 -4.05 -5.71 -2.97
C MET A 13 -3.24 -4.57 -2.38
N ILE A 14 -2.22 -4.93 -1.61
CA ILE A 14 -1.29 -3.99 -1.01
C ILE A 14 0.03 -4.04 -1.79
N LEU A 15 0.50 -2.88 -2.23
CA LEU A 15 1.83 -2.75 -2.81
C LEU A 15 2.78 -2.30 -1.70
N LEU A 16 3.77 -3.12 -1.39
CA LEU A 16 4.72 -2.89 -0.30
C LEU A 16 6.11 -2.64 -0.88
N VAL A 17 6.67 -1.46 -0.59
CA VAL A 17 7.93 -1.00 -1.17
C VAL A 17 8.94 -0.73 -0.07
N ASP A 18 10.08 -1.40 -0.12
CA ASP A 18 11.19 -1.21 0.81
C ASP A 18 12.44 -1.78 0.16
N ASP A 19 13.58 -1.10 0.28
CA ASP A 19 14.84 -1.62 -0.26
C ASP A 19 15.49 -2.66 0.65
N ASN A 20 14.92 -2.89 1.84
CA ASN A 20 15.38 -3.93 2.78
C ASN A 20 14.53 -5.19 2.63
N PRO A 21 15.09 -6.29 2.06
CA PRO A 21 14.32 -7.51 1.83
C PRO A 21 13.77 -8.15 3.11
N HIS A 22 14.48 -8.04 4.23
CA HIS A 22 14.01 -8.60 5.50
C HIS A 22 12.73 -7.89 5.99
N GLY A 23 12.70 -6.58 5.87
CA GLY A 23 11.50 -5.80 6.22
C GLY A 23 10.31 -6.13 5.32
N LEU A 24 10.56 -6.29 4.02
CA LEU A 24 9.51 -6.67 3.06
C LEU A 24 8.89 -8.02 3.43
N ILE A 25 9.71 -9.03 3.66
CA ILE A 25 9.23 -10.38 3.96
C ILE A 25 8.44 -10.40 5.26
N ALA A 26 8.95 -9.75 6.29
CA ALA A 26 8.28 -9.70 7.60
C ALA A 26 6.90 -9.06 7.51
N ARG A 27 6.80 -7.92 6.86
CA ARG A 27 5.52 -7.20 6.72
C ARG A 27 4.55 -7.94 5.81
N ARG A 28 5.05 -8.50 4.70
CA ARG A 28 4.22 -9.31 3.80
C ARG A 28 3.60 -10.48 4.55
N THR A 29 4.38 -11.20 5.34
CA THR A 29 3.91 -12.36 6.08
C THR A 29 2.73 -11.99 6.98
N VAL A 30 2.87 -10.91 7.76
CA VAL A 30 1.80 -10.45 8.65
C VAL A 30 0.55 -10.07 7.87
N LEU A 31 0.69 -9.31 6.80
CA LEU A 31 -0.45 -8.82 6.03
C LEU A 31 -1.16 -9.97 5.30
N GLU A 32 -0.40 -10.93 4.76
CA GLU A 32 -1.01 -12.08 4.11
C GLU A 32 -1.75 -12.99 5.09
N GLU A 33 -1.24 -13.15 6.30
CA GLU A 33 -1.93 -13.89 7.37
C GLU A 33 -3.28 -13.26 7.73
N LEU A 34 -3.40 -11.94 7.55
CA LEU A 34 -4.64 -11.22 7.79
C LEU A 34 -5.63 -11.29 6.62
N GLY A 35 -5.24 -11.94 5.51
CA GLY A 35 -6.12 -12.13 4.37
C GLY A 35 -5.93 -11.15 3.23
N TYR A 36 -4.96 -10.24 3.31
CA TYR A 36 -4.65 -9.33 2.23
C TYR A 36 -3.73 -9.99 1.21
N ARG A 37 -3.79 -9.52 -0.03
CA ARG A 37 -2.80 -9.88 -1.05
C ARG A 37 -1.71 -8.82 -1.04
N VAL A 38 -0.45 -9.24 -1.19
CA VAL A 38 0.68 -8.32 -1.12
C VAL A 38 1.60 -8.54 -2.30
N ARG A 39 1.94 -7.47 -2.99
CA ARG A 39 3.05 -7.45 -3.95
C ARG A 39 4.18 -6.65 -3.32
N ILE A 40 5.38 -7.17 -3.44
CA ILE A 40 6.57 -6.50 -2.90
C ILE A 40 7.46 -6.00 -4.03
N CYS A 41 8.12 -4.87 -3.79
CA CYS A 41 9.17 -4.37 -4.67
C CYS A 41 10.22 -3.63 -3.85
N GLU A 42 11.42 -3.53 -4.41
CA GLU A 42 12.58 -3.03 -3.69
C GLU A 42 13.00 -1.61 -4.10
N SER A 43 12.27 -0.99 -5.03
CA SER A 43 12.59 0.36 -5.50
C SER A 43 11.34 1.12 -5.91
N GLY A 44 11.44 2.45 -5.93
CA GLY A 44 10.35 3.29 -6.41
C GLY A 44 10.03 3.09 -7.89
N VAL A 45 11.06 2.87 -8.70
CA VAL A 45 10.87 2.62 -10.14
C VAL A 45 10.08 1.34 -10.37
N GLU A 46 10.45 0.26 -9.68
CA GLU A 46 9.71 -1.00 -9.75
C GLU A 46 8.28 -0.84 -9.25
N ALA A 47 8.09 -0.05 -8.20
CA ALA A 47 6.76 0.23 -7.67
C ALA A 47 5.87 0.93 -8.70
N LEU A 48 6.41 1.91 -9.42
CA LEU A 48 5.67 2.62 -10.48
C LEU A 48 5.28 1.67 -11.62
N GLU A 49 6.17 0.76 -12.01
CA GLU A 49 5.88 -0.23 -13.03
C GLU A 49 4.75 -1.18 -12.61
N LEU A 50 4.80 -1.68 -11.38
CA LEU A 50 3.75 -2.54 -10.84
C LEU A 50 2.43 -1.78 -10.71
N PHE A 51 2.48 -0.55 -10.26
CA PHE A 51 1.29 0.29 -10.11
C PHE A 51 0.60 0.53 -11.47
N ALA A 52 1.37 0.68 -12.54
CA ALA A 52 0.83 0.92 -13.88
C ALA A 52 0.17 -0.33 -14.48
N THR A 53 0.58 -1.53 -14.06
CA THR A 53 0.16 -2.79 -14.70
C THR A 53 -0.70 -3.68 -13.82
N HIS A 54 -0.82 -3.38 -12.53
CA HIS A 54 -1.55 -4.21 -11.57
C HIS A 54 -2.50 -3.35 -10.73
N PRO A 55 -3.65 -3.88 -10.33
CA PRO A 55 -4.52 -3.15 -9.41
C PRO A 55 -3.87 -3.05 -8.03
N VAL A 56 -3.94 -1.86 -7.44
CA VAL A 56 -3.42 -1.59 -6.10
C VAL A 56 -4.50 -0.88 -5.31
N ASP A 57 -4.78 -1.39 -4.11
CA ASP A 57 -5.79 -0.82 -3.21
C ASP A 57 -5.17 0.03 -2.11
N LEU A 58 -3.89 -0.19 -1.79
CA LEU A 58 -3.17 0.55 -0.77
C LEU A 58 -1.67 0.44 -1.03
N LEU A 59 -0.96 1.55 -0.84
CA LEU A 59 0.50 1.59 -0.94
C LEU A 59 1.11 1.74 0.45
N ILE A 60 2.11 0.91 0.74
CA ILE A 60 2.98 1.07 1.90
C ILE A 60 4.39 1.24 1.36
N THR A 61 5.03 2.35 1.62
CA THR A 61 6.40 2.59 1.15
C THR A 61 7.30 3.06 2.28
N ASP A 62 8.55 2.57 2.24
CA ASP A 62 9.62 3.13 3.05
C ASP A 62 9.99 4.51 2.52
N PHE A 63 10.50 5.38 3.39
CA PHE A 63 10.99 6.70 3.00
C PHE A 63 12.35 6.60 2.30
N ARG A 64 13.33 5.96 2.94
CA ARG A 64 14.69 5.90 2.41
C ARG A 64 14.87 4.76 1.42
N MET A 65 15.03 5.13 0.17
CA MET A 65 15.34 4.20 -0.91
C MET A 65 16.30 4.88 -1.87
N PRO A 66 17.24 4.12 -2.49
CA PRO A 66 18.13 4.70 -3.49
C PRO A 66 17.38 5.25 -4.70
N ASN A 67 17.87 6.33 -5.26
CA ASN A 67 17.40 6.97 -6.50
C ASN A 67 16.05 7.67 -6.38
N MET A 68 15.04 7.01 -5.86
CA MET A 68 13.71 7.58 -5.66
C MET A 68 13.27 7.26 -4.23
N ASP A 69 13.14 8.28 -3.38
CA ASP A 69 12.65 8.07 -2.02
C ASP A 69 11.13 7.92 -1.98
N GLY A 70 10.61 7.59 -0.80
CA GLY A 70 9.18 7.34 -0.63
C GLY A 70 8.31 8.56 -0.92
N VAL A 71 8.79 9.77 -0.62
CA VAL A 71 8.03 10.99 -0.87
C VAL A 71 7.92 11.26 -2.38
N GLU A 72 8.98 11.07 -3.12
CA GLU A 72 8.94 11.20 -4.58
C GLU A 72 8.00 10.16 -5.19
N LEU A 73 8.05 8.93 -4.71
CA LEU A 73 7.14 7.87 -5.16
C LEU A 73 5.68 8.27 -4.90
N ILE A 74 5.39 8.75 -3.69
CA ILE A 74 4.04 9.20 -3.32
C ILE A 74 3.58 10.33 -4.24
N THR A 75 4.44 11.30 -4.48
CA THR A 75 4.12 12.44 -5.37
C THR A 75 3.71 11.97 -6.75
N ARG A 76 4.45 11.03 -7.32
CA ARG A 76 4.15 10.49 -8.65
C ARG A 76 2.84 9.70 -8.67
N ILE A 77 2.61 8.89 -7.65
CA ILE A 77 1.39 8.10 -7.55
C ILE A 77 0.17 9.00 -7.35
N ARG A 78 0.29 10.07 -6.56
CA ARG A 78 -0.80 11.02 -6.35
C ARG A 78 -1.22 11.75 -7.62
N GLN A 79 -0.33 11.91 -8.57
CA GLN A 79 -0.66 12.50 -9.88
C GLN A 79 -1.59 11.60 -10.69
N VAL A 80 -1.50 10.28 -10.48
CA VAL A 80 -2.30 9.30 -11.20
C VAL A 80 -3.55 8.91 -10.40
N ARG A 81 -3.40 8.72 -9.09
CA ARG A 81 -4.51 8.33 -8.21
C ARG A 81 -4.47 9.15 -6.92
N PRO A 82 -5.12 10.33 -6.92
CA PRO A 82 -5.09 11.22 -5.74
C PRO A 82 -5.69 10.62 -4.47
N GLU A 83 -6.64 9.68 -4.61
CA GLU A 83 -7.37 9.10 -3.48
C GLU A 83 -6.83 7.76 -3.00
N LEU A 84 -5.73 7.24 -3.60
CA LEU A 84 -5.17 5.97 -3.15
C LEU A 84 -4.71 6.05 -1.70
N PRO A 85 -5.13 5.13 -0.82
CA PRO A 85 -4.59 5.11 0.54
C PRO A 85 -3.09 4.83 0.53
N ILE A 86 -2.32 5.65 1.25
CA ILE A 86 -0.86 5.55 1.30
C ILE A 86 -0.36 5.64 2.73
N ILE A 87 0.51 4.70 3.11
CA ILE A 87 1.23 4.69 4.38
C ILE A 87 2.72 4.84 4.08
N LEU A 88 3.36 5.81 4.74
CA LEU A 88 4.80 6.01 4.69
C LEU A 88 5.44 5.51 5.97
N LEU A 89 6.49 4.70 5.84
CA LEU A 89 7.27 4.20 6.96
C LEU A 89 8.64 4.88 6.98
N SER A 90 9.07 5.34 8.15
CA SER A 90 10.39 5.96 8.27
C SER A 90 10.98 5.75 9.65
N GLY A 91 12.28 5.45 9.70
CA GLY A 91 13.03 5.42 10.95
C GLY A 91 13.35 6.81 11.48
N PHE A 92 13.14 7.87 10.70
CA PHE A 92 13.59 9.22 11.02
C PHE A 92 12.45 10.25 10.86
N VAL A 93 11.24 9.91 11.31
CA VAL A 93 10.08 10.78 11.14
C VAL A 93 10.28 12.16 11.80
N GLU A 94 10.64 12.17 13.10
CA GLU A 94 10.77 13.43 13.83
C GLU A 94 11.93 14.29 13.38
N PRO A 95 13.17 13.74 13.23
CA PRO A 95 14.29 14.57 12.79
C PRO A 95 14.11 15.16 11.39
N LEU A 96 13.36 14.51 10.52
CA LEU A 96 13.12 14.98 9.15
C LEU A 96 11.85 15.81 9.04
N GLY A 97 11.03 15.87 10.09
CA GLY A 97 9.77 16.58 10.06
C GLY A 97 8.75 16.00 9.08
N LEU A 98 8.80 14.69 8.85
CA LEU A 98 7.87 14.02 7.93
C LEU A 98 6.46 13.99 8.53
N THR A 99 5.51 14.55 7.82
CA THR A 99 4.10 14.57 8.19
C THR A 99 3.24 14.09 7.03
N GLU A 100 1.98 13.82 7.30
CA GLU A 100 1.01 13.49 6.26
C GLU A 100 0.91 14.65 5.25
N GLN A 101 0.92 15.87 5.73
CA GLN A 101 0.80 17.05 4.86
C GLN A 101 2.05 17.25 4.00
N SER A 102 3.24 17.08 4.56
CA SER A 102 4.49 17.33 3.83
C SER A 102 4.83 16.20 2.85
N THR A 103 4.32 15.00 3.08
CA THR A 103 4.68 13.81 2.28
C THR A 103 3.60 13.41 1.28
N GLY A 104 2.36 13.81 1.53
CA GLY A 104 1.21 13.34 0.75
C GLY A 104 0.68 11.98 1.18
N ALA A 105 1.28 11.34 2.18
CA ALA A 105 0.77 10.10 2.73
C ALA A 105 -0.46 10.34 3.60
N ASP A 106 -1.34 9.35 3.68
CA ASP A 106 -2.47 9.41 4.60
C ASP A 106 -2.05 9.14 6.04
N VAL A 107 -1.02 8.33 6.21
CA VAL A 107 -0.46 7.96 7.52
C VAL A 107 1.06 7.90 7.39
N VAL A 108 1.76 8.49 8.37
CA VAL A 108 3.21 8.38 8.50
C VAL A 108 3.50 7.63 9.79
N LEU A 109 4.21 6.52 9.68
CA LEU A 109 4.54 5.68 10.83
C LEU A 109 6.05 5.61 11.02
N SER A 110 6.48 5.63 12.28
CA SER A 110 7.86 5.40 12.65
C SER A 110 8.17 3.91 12.69
N LYS A 111 9.32 3.53 12.17
CA LYS A 111 9.85 2.15 12.30
C LYS A 111 10.35 1.96 13.72
N SER A 112 9.51 1.46 14.60
CA SER A 112 9.80 1.23 16.02
C SER A 112 9.28 -0.13 16.44
N ALA A 113 9.51 -0.50 17.70
CA ALA A 113 9.09 -1.80 18.22
C ALA A 113 7.59 -2.06 18.11
N GLY A 114 6.76 -1.03 18.11
CA GLY A 114 5.30 -1.16 17.96
C GLY A 114 4.79 -1.01 16.54
N GLU A 115 5.67 -0.93 15.56
CA GLU A 115 5.31 -0.59 14.17
C GLU A 115 4.28 -1.54 13.57
N VAL A 116 4.43 -2.85 13.76
CA VAL A 116 3.55 -3.84 13.12
C VAL A 116 2.11 -3.65 13.58
N GLY A 117 1.88 -3.42 14.87
CA GLY A 117 0.54 -3.16 15.38
C GLY A 117 -0.07 -1.89 14.80
N PHE A 118 0.70 -0.81 14.73
CA PHE A 118 0.25 0.44 14.13
C PHE A 118 -0.02 0.27 12.63
N LEU A 119 0.83 -0.47 11.95
CA LEU A 119 0.67 -0.73 10.51
C LEU A 119 -0.63 -1.48 10.23
N VAL A 120 -0.88 -2.56 10.96
CA VAL A 120 -2.08 -3.37 10.79
C VAL A 120 -3.34 -2.54 11.02
N ARG A 121 -3.36 -1.74 12.09
CA ARG A 121 -4.52 -0.88 12.40
C ARG A 121 -4.73 0.19 11.32
N SER A 122 -3.63 0.77 10.81
CA SER A 122 -3.71 1.79 9.76
C SER A 122 -4.22 1.21 8.45
N VAL A 123 -3.73 0.04 8.05
CA VAL A 123 -4.20 -0.66 6.84
C VAL A 123 -5.69 -0.90 6.93
N ARG A 124 -6.14 -1.47 8.04
CA ARG A 124 -7.55 -1.78 8.25
C ARG A 124 -8.42 -0.53 8.21
N ARG A 125 -7.98 0.54 8.89
CA ARG A 125 -8.72 1.81 8.91
C ARG A 125 -8.81 2.45 7.54
N LEU A 126 -7.72 2.50 6.81
CA LEU A 126 -7.69 3.13 5.49
C LEU A 126 -8.51 2.35 4.47
N LEU A 127 -8.44 1.03 4.49
CA LEU A 127 -9.24 0.21 3.58
C LEU A 127 -10.73 0.25 3.92
N SER A 128 -11.09 0.43 5.19
CA SER A 128 -12.49 0.53 5.58
C SER A 128 -13.18 1.80 5.07
N ARG A 129 -12.40 2.84 4.71
CA ARG A 129 -12.93 4.08 4.15
C ARG A 129 -13.20 3.97 2.65
N GLN A 130 -12.70 2.92 2.00
CA GLN A 130 -12.86 2.72 0.56
C GLN A 130 -14.12 1.90 0.29
N PRO A 131 -14.83 2.17 -0.83
CA PRO A 131 -15.89 1.28 -1.25
C PRO A 131 -15.32 -0.12 -1.45
N GLN A 132 -16.02 -1.13 -0.94
CA GLN A 132 -15.57 -2.49 -1.10
C GLN A 132 -15.61 -2.86 -2.59
N ARG A 133 -14.47 -3.32 -3.10
CA ARG A 133 -14.41 -3.83 -4.46
C ARG A 133 -15.28 -5.08 -4.60
N LYS A 134 -15.99 -5.17 -5.71
CA LYS A 134 -16.64 -6.43 -6.08
C LYS A 134 -15.55 -7.50 -6.24
N PRO A 135 -15.86 -8.78 -5.92
CA PRO A 135 -14.90 -9.85 -6.16
C PRO A 135 -14.35 -9.76 -7.57
N MET A 136 -13.04 -10.06 -7.70
CA MET A 136 -12.36 -9.91 -8.99
C MET A 136 -13.07 -10.70 -10.08
N GLU A 137 -13.65 -9.98 -11.03
CA GLU A 137 -14.07 -10.58 -12.27
C GLU A 137 -12.83 -10.95 -13.08
N SER A 138 -12.92 -12.01 -13.89
CA SER A 138 -11.84 -12.35 -14.80
C SER A 138 -11.54 -11.17 -15.72
N GLU A 139 -10.31 -11.04 -16.19
CA GLU A 139 -9.94 -9.96 -17.11
C GLU A 139 -10.87 -9.90 -18.33
N GLY A 140 -11.31 -11.06 -18.83
CA GLY A 140 -12.26 -11.12 -19.91
C GLY A 140 -13.62 -10.49 -19.58
N ALA A 141 -14.11 -10.67 -18.37
CA ALA A 141 -15.36 -10.05 -17.94
C ALA A 141 -15.25 -8.54 -17.83
N LEU A 142 -14.11 -8.03 -17.34
CA LEU A 142 -13.85 -6.59 -17.25
C LEU A 142 -13.75 -5.95 -18.63
N GLN A 143 -13.10 -6.59 -19.58
CA GLN A 143 -13.00 -6.12 -20.95
C GLN A 143 -14.35 -6.11 -21.64
N ALA A 144 -15.18 -7.13 -21.42
CA ALA A 144 -16.54 -7.18 -21.97
C ALA A 144 -17.40 -6.04 -21.44
N LYS A 145 -17.28 -5.68 -20.15
CA LYS A 145 -18.00 -4.55 -19.57
C LYS A 145 -17.55 -3.23 -20.19
N LYS A 146 -16.25 -3.04 -20.38
CA LYS A 146 -15.70 -1.83 -21.01
C LYS A 146 -16.20 -1.69 -22.45
N ALA A 147 -16.23 -2.78 -23.20
CA ALA A 147 -16.71 -2.77 -24.58
C ALA A 147 -18.20 -2.39 -24.64
N ARG A 148 -19.02 -2.89 -23.73
CA ARG A 148 -20.45 -2.55 -23.67
C ARG A 148 -20.68 -1.07 -23.31
N ASN A 149 -19.86 -0.50 -22.47
CA ASN A 149 -19.97 0.89 -22.06
C ASN A 149 -19.39 1.87 -23.10
N ALA A 150 -18.54 1.39 -23.98
CA ALA A 150 -17.95 2.19 -25.04
C ALA A 150 -18.78 2.20 -26.33
N GLY A 151 -19.76 1.33 -26.44
CA GLY A 151 -20.70 1.29 -27.56
C GLY A 151 -21.94 2.10 -27.25
#